data_9b3ff5e9f0695a3a1952c5f55e522383
#
_entry.id   9b3ff5e9f0695a3a1952c5f55e522383
#
_cell.length_a   1.000
_cell.length_b   1.000
_cell.length_c   1.000
_cell.angle_alpha   90.00
_cell.angle_beta   90.00
_cell.angle_gamma   90.00
#
_symmetry.space_group_name_H-M   'P 1'
#
loop_
_entity.id
_entity.type
_entity.pdbx_description
1 polymer ?
#
loop_
_entity_poly.entity_id
_entity_poly.type
_entity_poly.pdbx_seq_one_letter_code
_entity_poly.pdbx_strand_id
1 'polypeptide(L)'
;MKSIKELYRIGTGPSSSHTMGPRKAAQIFLERHPEAAAFQVTLYGSLAATGKGHMTNVAITETLQPAAPVEIIWEPKIFLPFHPNGMKFVSLDSEGKETDQWTVFSVGGGALAEENDGASSVNTPDVYEMNSMTEILQWCERTGKSYWEYVKECEESDIWDYLQEVWKTMQAAVKRGLDSEGVLPGPLNLRRKASTYYIRASGYKASLQSRGLVFAYALAVSEENASGGVIVTAPTCGSCGIVPAVLYHLQKSREFSDTRILRAPVSYIHLRAHETRG
;
A
#
# COMPACT_ATOMS: atom_id res chain seq x y z
N MET A 1 -1.46 -12.38 -15.30
CA MET A 1 -1.49 -11.69 -13.97
C MET A 1 -0.85 -10.31 -14.07
N LYS A 2 -1.26 -9.38 -13.20
CA LYS A 2 -0.69 -8.02 -13.10
C LYS A 2 0.75 -8.03 -12.57
N SER A 3 1.53 -6.97 -12.85
CA SER A 3 2.89 -6.78 -12.35
C SER A 3 3.01 -6.93 -10.83
N ILE A 4 4.15 -7.42 -10.36
CA ILE A 4 4.50 -7.48 -8.92
C ILE A 4 4.59 -6.08 -8.29
N LYS A 5 4.76 -5.02 -9.08
CA LYS A 5 4.65 -3.63 -8.63
C LYS A 5 3.29 -3.34 -7.98
N GLU A 6 2.23 -3.99 -8.45
CA GLU A 6 0.88 -3.85 -7.89
C GLU A 6 0.72 -4.49 -6.49
N LEU A 7 1.61 -5.39 -6.11
CA LEU A 7 1.66 -6.03 -4.80
C LEU A 7 2.36 -5.12 -3.77
N TYR A 8 3.48 -4.53 -4.18
CA TYR A 8 4.32 -3.69 -3.33
C TYR A 8 4.14 -2.21 -3.67
N ARG A 9 3.09 -1.59 -3.15
CA ARG A 9 2.86 -0.16 -3.35
C ARG A 9 3.46 0.64 -2.21
N ILE A 10 4.26 1.65 -2.56
CA ILE A 10 4.78 2.64 -1.60
C ILE A 10 3.68 3.67 -1.37
N GLY A 11 3.40 3.98 -0.11
CA GLY A 11 2.39 4.99 0.23
C GLY A 11 2.27 5.20 1.73
N THR A 12 1.33 6.06 2.11
CA THR A 12 1.07 6.40 3.51
C THR A 12 -0.08 5.59 4.08
N GLY A 13 0.12 5.04 5.30
CA GLY A 13 -0.96 4.39 6.04
C GLY A 13 -2.05 5.36 6.52
N PRO A 14 -2.99 4.84 7.30
CA PRO A 14 -3.04 3.49 7.88
C PRO A 14 -3.72 2.43 7.02
N SER A 15 -4.38 2.79 5.91
CA SER A 15 -5.21 1.87 5.12
C SER A 15 -4.93 1.96 3.62
N SER A 16 -4.75 0.82 2.96
CA SER A 16 -4.59 0.80 1.50
C SER A 16 -5.86 1.24 0.76
N SER A 17 -7.04 0.80 1.22
CA SER A 17 -8.32 1.16 0.59
C SER A 17 -8.91 2.49 1.05
N HIS A 18 -8.66 2.90 2.31
CA HIS A 18 -9.27 4.10 2.88
C HIS A 18 -8.31 5.31 2.94
N THR A 19 -7.01 5.12 2.68
CA THR A 19 -6.02 6.20 2.68
C THR A 19 -5.30 6.29 1.34
N MET A 20 -4.60 5.20 0.93
CA MET A 20 -3.80 5.21 -0.31
C MET A 20 -4.66 5.32 -1.57
N GLY A 21 -5.77 4.57 -1.64
CA GLY A 21 -6.72 4.65 -2.77
C GLY A 21 -7.29 6.06 -2.95
N PRO A 22 -7.91 6.67 -1.92
CA PRO A 22 -8.38 8.05 -1.98
C PRO A 22 -7.29 9.08 -2.31
N ARG A 23 -6.06 8.94 -1.77
CA ARG A 23 -4.94 9.80 -2.12
C ARG A 23 -4.59 9.71 -3.61
N LYS A 24 -4.50 8.48 -4.13
CA LYS A 24 -4.22 8.24 -5.56
C LYS A 24 -5.33 8.82 -6.45
N ALA A 25 -6.59 8.67 -6.06
CA ALA A 25 -7.71 9.25 -6.79
C ALA A 25 -7.64 10.77 -6.82
N ALA A 26 -7.35 11.40 -5.66
CA ALA A 26 -7.15 12.84 -5.57
C ALA A 26 -6.00 13.34 -6.45
N GLN A 27 -4.87 12.61 -6.49
CA GLN A 27 -3.74 12.94 -7.37
C GLN A 27 -4.12 12.90 -8.84
N ILE A 28 -4.78 11.81 -9.29
CA ILE A 28 -5.24 11.67 -10.68
C ILE A 28 -6.22 12.79 -11.05
N PHE A 29 -7.14 13.13 -10.15
CA PHE A 29 -8.13 14.20 -10.42
C PHE A 29 -7.48 15.57 -10.46
N LEU A 30 -6.51 15.84 -9.59
CA LEU A 30 -5.71 17.09 -9.63
C LEU A 30 -4.93 17.23 -10.93
N GLU A 31 -4.28 16.15 -11.40
CA GLU A 31 -3.54 16.14 -12.66
C GLU A 31 -4.44 16.43 -13.87
N ARG A 32 -5.71 16.01 -13.83
CA ARG A 32 -6.70 16.30 -14.87
C ARG A 32 -7.22 17.74 -14.81
N HIS A 33 -7.23 18.35 -13.62
CA HIS A 33 -7.84 19.67 -13.36
C HIS A 33 -6.91 20.61 -12.57
N PRO A 34 -5.69 20.91 -13.08
CA PRO A 34 -4.72 21.74 -12.37
C PRO A 34 -5.18 23.19 -12.18
N GLU A 35 -6.12 23.67 -13.02
CA GLU A 35 -6.65 25.04 -13.01
C GLU A 35 -7.98 25.17 -12.26
N ALA A 36 -8.45 24.13 -11.55
CA ALA A 36 -9.69 24.22 -10.80
C ALA A 36 -9.59 25.28 -9.70
N ALA A 37 -10.65 26.10 -9.55
CA ALA A 37 -10.70 27.11 -8.49
C ALA A 37 -11.06 26.52 -7.12
N ALA A 38 -11.78 25.39 -7.09
CA ALA A 38 -12.06 24.62 -5.90
C ALA A 38 -12.39 23.17 -6.25
N PHE A 39 -12.34 22.30 -5.25
CA PHE A 39 -12.71 20.90 -5.34
C PHE A 39 -13.79 20.55 -4.33
N GLN A 40 -14.72 19.68 -4.72
CA GLN A 40 -15.66 19.06 -3.82
C GLN A 40 -15.52 17.53 -3.92
N VAL A 41 -15.42 16.84 -2.79
CA VAL A 41 -15.24 15.37 -2.77
C VAL A 41 -16.32 14.76 -1.88
N THR A 42 -17.20 13.96 -2.47
CA THR A 42 -18.22 13.20 -1.73
C THR A 42 -17.69 11.78 -1.48
N LEU A 43 -17.67 11.38 -0.22
CA LEU A 43 -17.32 10.04 0.22
C LEU A 43 -18.61 9.26 0.53
N TYR A 44 -18.69 8.03 0.06
CA TYR A 44 -19.86 7.17 0.20
C TYR A 44 -19.58 5.94 1.06
N GLY A 45 -20.62 5.38 1.64
CA GLY A 45 -20.63 4.08 2.31
C GLY A 45 -19.51 3.90 3.31
N SER A 46 -18.66 2.90 3.10
CA SER A 46 -17.57 2.55 4.02
C SER A 46 -16.51 3.64 4.15
N LEU A 47 -16.15 4.33 3.05
CA LEU A 47 -15.21 5.46 3.09
C LEU A 47 -15.71 6.60 3.97
N ALA A 48 -17.01 6.90 3.92
CA ALA A 48 -17.60 7.93 4.78
C ALA A 48 -17.76 7.47 6.23
N ALA A 49 -18.19 6.22 6.45
CA ALA A 49 -18.46 5.70 7.79
C ALA A 49 -17.20 5.56 8.65
N THR A 50 -16.08 5.16 8.05
CA THR A 50 -14.81 4.86 8.76
C THR A 50 -13.66 5.78 8.38
N GLY A 51 -13.86 6.67 7.41
CA GLY A 51 -12.81 7.45 6.77
C GLY A 51 -12.04 8.39 7.72
N LYS A 52 -12.71 8.96 8.71
CA LYS A 52 -12.02 9.79 9.73
C LYS A 52 -10.98 8.99 10.51
N GLY A 53 -11.32 7.75 10.91
CA GLY A 53 -10.40 6.85 11.60
C GLY A 53 -9.25 6.33 10.72
N HIS A 54 -9.46 6.30 9.42
CA HIS A 54 -8.46 5.90 8.43
C HIS A 54 -7.78 7.07 7.73
N MET A 55 -7.96 8.29 8.22
CA MET A 55 -7.34 9.50 7.67
C MET A 55 -7.67 9.75 6.19
N THR A 56 -8.85 9.30 5.71
CA THR A 56 -9.29 9.45 4.31
C THR A 56 -9.36 10.93 3.91
N ASN A 57 -10.00 11.74 4.77
CA ASN A 57 -10.08 13.18 4.56
C ASN A 57 -8.70 13.84 4.55
N VAL A 58 -7.81 13.44 5.44
CA VAL A 58 -6.43 13.97 5.50
C VAL A 58 -5.71 13.69 4.19
N ALA A 59 -5.78 12.45 3.71
CA ALA A 59 -5.13 12.04 2.46
C ALA A 59 -5.62 12.84 1.25
N ILE A 60 -6.93 13.11 1.14
CA ILE A 60 -7.53 13.90 0.07
C ILE A 60 -7.16 15.38 0.22
N THR A 61 -7.33 15.93 1.43
CA THR A 61 -7.06 17.34 1.71
C THR A 61 -5.58 17.69 1.48
N GLU A 62 -4.65 16.90 1.98
CA GLU A 62 -3.22 17.12 1.75
C GLU A 62 -2.83 17.10 0.27
N THR A 63 -3.59 16.38 -0.56
CA THR A 63 -3.33 16.28 -2.00
C THR A 63 -3.90 17.46 -2.78
N LEU A 64 -5.15 17.86 -2.51
CA LEU A 64 -5.87 18.86 -3.30
C LEU A 64 -5.69 20.29 -2.78
N GLN A 65 -5.69 20.50 -1.46
CA GLN A 65 -5.69 21.83 -0.85
C GLN A 65 -4.47 22.69 -1.16
N PRO A 66 -3.26 22.16 -1.44
CA PRO A 66 -2.15 22.99 -1.92
C PRO A 66 -2.40 23.68 -3.25
N ALA A 67 -3.28 23.13 -4.11
CA ALA A 67 -3.65 23.68 -5.39
C ALA A 67 -4.89 24.59 -5.29
N ALA A 68 -5.97 24.12 -4.62
CA ALA A 68 -7.21 24.86 -4.47
C ALA A 68 -7.99 24.39 -3.23
N PRO A 69 -8.91 25.20 -2.66
CA PRO A 69 -9.77 24.78 -1.56
C PRO A 69 -10.52 23.48 -1.86
N VAL A 70 -10.66 22.62 -0.84
CA VAL A 70 -11.38 21.36 -0.96
C VAL A 70 -12.44 21.22 0.13
N GLU A 71 -13.65 20.87 -0.28
CA GLU A 71 -14.76 20.51 0.60
C GLU A 71 -14.98 18.99 0.57
N ILE A 72 -15.13 18.36 1.75
CA ILE A 72 -15.41 16.93 1.87
C ILE A 72 -16.83 16.72 2.40
N ILE A 73 -17.65 16.05 1.61
CA ILE A 73 -19.04 15.69 1.93
C ILE A 73 -19.05 14.21 2.36
N TRP A 74 -19.73 13.93 3.45
CA TRP A 74 -19.79 12.59 4.06
C TRP A 74 -21.19 12.00 3.91
N GLU A 75 -21.30 10.91 3.13
CA GLU A 75 -22.54 10.18 2.87
C GLU A 75 -22.45 8.70 3.33
N PRO A 76 -22.38 8.45 4.65
CA PRO A 76 -22.15 7.10 5.19
C PRO A 76 -23.31 6.14 4.98
N LYS A 77 -24.52 6.65 4.68
CA LYS A 77 -25.72 5.85 4.47
C LYS A 77 -25.98 5.54 2.99
N ILE A 78 -25.27 6.19 2.08
CA ILE A 78 -25.41 5.98 0.64
C ILE A 78 -24.34 4.99 0.17
N PHE A 79 -24.79 3.86 -0.35
CA PHE A 79 -23.93 2.83 -0.93
C PHE A 79 -24.14 2.83 -2.44
N LEU A 80 -23.06 3.09 -3.20
CA LEU A 80 -23.11 3.00 -4.64
C LEU A 80 -23.12 1.51 -5.06
N PRO A 81 -23.86 1.14 -6.13
CA PRO A 81 -24.07 -0.26 -6.49
C PRO A 81 -22.80 -1.06 -6.79
N PHE A 82 -21.79 -0.41 -7.38
CA PHE A 82 -20.57 -1.08 -7.85
C PHE A 82 -19.67 -1.54 -6.70
N HIS A 83 -19.43 -0.66 -5.69
CA HIS A 83 -18.54 -1.00 -4.58
C HIS A 83 -18.79 -0.08 -3.36
N PRO A 84 -18.69 -0.58 -2.10
CA PRO A 84 -18.98 0.21 -0.89
C PRO A 84 -17.98 1.34 -0.61
N ASN A 85 -16.80 1.36 -1.27
CA ASN A 85 -15.78 2.40 -1.11
C ASN A 85 -15.83 3.39 -2.29
N GLY A 86 -16.99 3.99 -2.53
CA GLY A 86 -17.19 4.99 -3.58
C GLY A 86 -16.75 6.38 -3.15
N MET A 87 -16.25 7.17 -4.11
CA MET A 87 -15.96 8.59 -3.97
C MET A 87 -16.25 9.32 -5.28
N LYS A 88 -16.81 10.53 -5.16
CA LYS A 88 -17.10 11.41 -6.30
C LYS A 88 -16.29 12.68 -6.12
N PHE A 89 -15.47 12.99 -7.10
CA PHE A 89 -14.72 14.23 -7.22
C PHE A 89 -15.44 15.18 -8.15
N VAL A 90 -15.44 16.47 -7.84
CA VAL A 90 -15.99 17.54 -8.64
C VAL A 90 -14.99 18.69 -8.66
N SER A 91 -14.70 19.22 -9.84
CA SER A 91 -13.92 20.46 -10.04
C SER A 91 -14.87 21.63 -10.27
N LEU A 92 -14.55 22.77 -9.64
CA LEU A 92 -15.34 24.01 -9.72
C LEU A 92 -14.52 25.14 -10.34
N ASP A 93 -15.19 25.99 -11.11
CA ASP A 93 -14.61 27.23 -11.61
C ASP A 93 -14.67 28.37 -10.56
N SER A 94 -14.21 29.56 -10.93
CA SER A 94 -14.21 30.75 -10.06
C SER A 94 -15.60 31.28 -9.70
N GLU A 95 -16.65 30.87 -10.42
CA GLU A 95 -18.05 31.21 -10.16
C GLU A 95 -18.73 30.13 -9.30
N GLY A 96 -18.01 29.05 -8.95
CA GLY A 96 -18.52 27.91 -8.19
C GLY A 96 -19.37 26.92 -9.02
N LYS A 97 -19.28 27.00 -10.35
CA LYS A 97 -19.97 26.07 -11.25
C LYS A 97 -19.12 24.82 -11.48
N GLU A 98 -19.78 23.65 -11.52
CA GLU A 98 -19.14 22.38 -11.85
C GLU A 98 -18.58 22.41 -13.29
N THR A 99 -17.28 22.08 -13.41
CA THR A 99 -16.58 21.98 -14.70
C THR A 99 -16.40 20.53 -15.14
N ASP A 100 -16.18 19.64 -14.19
CA ASP A 100 -16.10 18.18 -14.42
C ASP A 100 -16.41 17.41 -13.14
N GLN A 101 -16.78 16.13 -13.31
CA GLN A 101 -17.02 15.18 -12.21
C GLN A 101 -16.47 13.81 -12.53
N TRP A 102 -15.97 13.12 -11.51
CA TRP A 102 -15.45 11.77 -11.63
C TRP A 102 -15.86 10.89 -10.45
N THR A 103 -16.50 9.76 -10.74
CA THR A 103 -16.86 8.76 -9.73
C THR A 103 -15.92 7.57 -9.85
N VAL A 104 -15.26 7.23 -8.74
CA VAL A 104 -14.24 6.19 -8.67
C VAL A 104 -14.34 5.41 -7.37
N PHE A 105 -13.90 4.16 -7.38
CA PHE A 105 -14.00 3.22 -6.26
C PHE A 105 -12.63 2.72 -5.84
N SER A 106 -12.40 2.64 -4.54
CA SER A 106 -11.20 2.01 -3.99
C SER A 106 -11.47 0.53 -3.72
N VAL A 107 -10.94 -0.33 -4.59
CA VAL A 107 -11.27 -1.78 -4.63
C VAL A 107 -10.28 -2.67 -3.84
N GLY A 108 -9.41 -2.08 -3.04
CA GLY A 108 -8.46 -2.79 -2.18
C GLY A 108 -7.00 -2.64 -2.64
N GLY A 109 -6.05 -2.87 -1.72
CA GLY A 109 -4.61 -2.72 -1.99
C GLY A 109 -4.17 -1.33 -2.48
N GLY A 110 -5.03 -0.31 -2.45
CA GLY A 110 -4.81 1.00 -3.08
C GLY A 110 -5.12 1.04 -4.59
N ALA A 111 -5.80 0.00 -5.12
CA ALA A 111 -6.29 -0.02 -6.48
C ALA A 111 -7.57 0.81 -6.62
N LEU A 112 -7.77 1.39 -7.81
CA LEU A 112 -8.96 2.15 -8.19
C LEU A 112 -9.68 1.43 -9.33
N ALA A 113 -11.03 1.56 -9.37
CA ALA A 113 -11.86 1.07 -10.46
C ALA A 113 -12.96 2.07 -10.78
N GLU A 114 -13.42 2.10 -12.03
CA GLU A 114 -14.56 2.86 -12.50
C GLU A 114 -15.70 1.90 -12.86
N GLU A 115 -16.94 2.35 -12.73
CA GLU A 115 -18.12 1.50 -13.01
C GLU A 115 -18.16 0.99 -14.45
N ASN A 116 -17.68 1.80 -15.40
CA ASN A 116 -17.69 1.48 -16.82
C ASN A 116 -16.55 0.54 -17.29
N ASP A 117 -15.49 0.38 -16.48
CA ASP A 117 -14.32 -0.43 -16.82
C ASP A 117 -14.44 -1.90 -16.35
N GLY A 118 -15.58 -2.29 -15.78
CA GLY A 118 -15.73 -3.58 -15.12
C GLY A 118 -14.89 -3.66 -13.84
N ALA A 119 -14.76 -4.84 -13.24
CA ALA A 119 -13.95 -5.04 -12.02
C ALA A 119 -12.42 -4.92 -12.25
N SER A 120 -11.98 -4.43 -13.40
CA SER A 120 -10.59 -4.23 -13.75
C SER A 120 -10.11 -2.87 -13.25
N SER A 121 -9.14 -2.88 -12.33
CA SER A 121 -8.39 -1.68 -11.94
C SER A 121 -7.93 -0.91 -13.18
N VAL A 122 -8.06 0.42 -13.14
CA VAL A 122 -7.61 1.36 -14.18
C VAL A 122 -6.37 0.83 -14.90
N ASN A 123 -6.59 0.38 -16.13
CA ASN A 123 -5.63 0.04 -17.21
C ASN A 123 -4.20 -0.39 -16.85
N THR A 124 -4.01 -1.36 -15.95
CA THR A 124 -2.71 -2.02 -15.84
C THR A 124 -2.77 -3.31 -16.65
N PRO A 125 -1.96 -3.47 -17.71
CA PRO A 125 -1.96 -4.70 -18.51
C PRO A 125 -1.47 -5.90 -17.69
N ASP A 126 -1.87 -7.09 -18.11
CA ASP A 126 -1.29 -8.32 -17.58
C ASP A 126 0.15 -8.47 -18.08
N VAL A 127 1.05 -8.73 -17.16
CA VAL A 127 2.50 -8.87 -17.40
C VAL A 127 2.89 -10.34 -17.49
N TYR A 128 2.22 -11.20 -16.71
CA TYR A 128 2.53 -12.62 -16.65
C TYR A 128 1.48 -13.43 -17.39
N GLU A 129 1.93 -14.28 -18.32
CA GLU A 129 1.06 -15.20 -19.07
C GLU A 129 0.51 -16.31 -18.18
N MET A 130 1.34 -16.85 -17.29
CA MET A 130 0.94 -17.92 -16.36
C MET A 130 0.13 -17.34 -15.19
N ASN A 131 -0.99 -18.00 -14.87
CA ASN A 131 -1.94 -17.55 -13.86
C ASN A 131 -2.04 -18.51 -12.65
N SER A 132 -1.32 -19.63 -12.67
CA SER A 132 -1.31 -20.58 -11.57
C SER A 132 0.11 -20.93 -11.12
N MET A 133 0.25 -21.24 -9.82
CA MET A 133 1.52 -21.70 -9.26
C MET A 133 2.01 -22.98 -9.92
N THR A 134 1.09 -23.86 -10.33
CA THR A 134 1.41 -25.11 -11.02
C THR A 134 2.10 -24.84 -12.36
N GLU A 135 1.60 -23.89 -13.16
CA GLU A 135 2.20 -23.51 -14.43
C GLU A 135 3.60 -22.92 -14.25
N ILE A 136 3.77 -22.05 -13.26
CA ILE A 136 5.07 -21.44 -12.95
C ILE A 136 6.08 -22.50 -12.49
N LEU A 137 5.67 -23.47 -11.66
CA LEU A 137 6.51 -24.58 -11.24
C LEU A 137 6.95 -25.44 -12.42
N GLN A 138 6.03 -25.84 -13.29
CA GLN A 138 6.33 -26.60 -14.50
C GLN A 138 7.30 -25.84 -15.43
N TRP A 139 7.13 -24.52 -15.55
CA TRP A 139 8.05 -23.68 -16.30
C TRP A 139 9.46 -23.70 -15.68
N CYS A 140 9.58 -23.57 -14.35
CA CYS A 140 10.85 -23.65 -13.64
C CYS A 140 11.53 -25.02 -13.84
N GLU A 141 10.79 -26.12 -13.72
CA GLU A 141 11.30 -27.46 -13.92
C GLU A 141 11.80 -27.69 -15.36
N ARG A 142 11.01 -27.25 -16.36
CA ARG A 142 11.35 -27.39 -17.77
C ARG A 142 12.57 -26.58 -18.19
N THR A 143 12.73 -25.37 -17.63
CA THR A 143 13.79 -24.43 -18.03
C THR A 143 15.03 -24.48 -17.14
N GLY A 144 14.94 -25.13 -15.97
CA GLY A 144 15.99 -25.11 -14.94
C GLY A 144 16.15 -23.73 -14.26
N LYS A 145 15.20 -22.80 -14.47
CA LYS A 145 15.23 -21.44 -13.94
C LYS A 145 14.42 -21.34 -12.65
N SER A 146 14.72 -20.32 -11.86
CA SER A 146 14.04 -20.00 -10.62
C SER A 146 12.92 -18.98 -10.82
N TYR A 147 12.04 -18.77 -9.82
CA TYR A 147 10.97 -17.78 -9.85
C TYR A 147 11.45 -16.35 -10.15
N TRP A 148 12.60 -15.93 -9.59
CA TRP A 148 13.10 -14.60 -9.82
C TRP A 148 13.59 -14.39 -11.27
N GLU A 149 14.02 -15.47 -11.96
CA GLU A 149 14.35 -15.43 -13.37
C GLU A 149 13.10 -15.36 -14.24
N TYR A 150 12.02 -16.06 -13.86
CA TYR A 150 10.72 -15.92 -14.52
C TYR A 150 10.19 -14.48 -14.44
N VAL A 151 10.22 -13.87 -13.24
CA VAL A 151 9.81 -12.48 -13.08
C VAL A 151 10.69 -11.55 -13.92
N LYS A 152 12.01 -11.77 -13.95
CA LYS A 152 12.93 -10.97 -14.76
C LYS A 152 12.61 -11.05 -16.27
N GLU A 153 12.09 -12.17 -16.76
CA GLU A 153 11.71 -12.33 -18.16
C GLU A 153 10.39 -11.66 -18.52
N CYS A 154 9.47 -11.56 -17.56
CA CYS A 154 8.13 -11.03 -17.78
C CYS A 154 8.01 -9.53 -17.50
N GLU A 155 8.72 -9.03 -16.49
CA GLU A 155 8.63 -7.63 -16.05
C GLU A 155 9.53 -6.71 -16.90
N GLU A 156 9.21 -5.43 -16.89
CA GLU A 156 10.04 -4.39 -17.51
C GLU A 156 11.42 -4.28 -16.84
N SER A 157 12.38 -3.71 -17.56
CA SER A 157 13.79 -3.62 -17.11
C SER A 157 13.98 -2.83 -15.80
N ASP A 158 13.05 -1.95 -15.44
CA ASP A 158 13.07 -1.11 -14.24
C ASP A 158 12.59 -1.83 -12.96
N ILE A 159 12.14 -3.09 -13.07
CA ILE A 159 11.59 -3.83 -11.91
C ILE A 159 12.60 -3.90 -10.75
N TRP A 160 13.88 -4.03 -11.05
CA TRP A 160 14.92 -4.12 -10.02
C TRP A 160 15.17 -2.79 -9.31
N ASP A 161 15.11 -1.68 -10.04
CA ASP A 161 15.21 -0.34 -9.47
C ASP A 161 14.01 -0.06 -8.57
N TYR A 162 12.80 -0.43 -9.02
CA TYR A 162 11.59 -0.35 -8.22
C TYR A 162 11.67 -1.19 -6.93
N LEU A 163 12.10 -2.46 -7.03
CA LEU A 163 12.26 -3.32 -5.85
C LEU A 163 13.35 -2.81 -4.90
N GLN A 164 14.38 -2.14 -5.42
CA GLN A 164 15.39 -1.49 -4.58
C GLN A 164 14.78 -0.31 -3.80
N GLU A 165 13.93 0.49 -4.44
CA GLU A 165 13.19 1.57 -3.77
C GLU A 165 12.23 1.01 -2.72
N VAL A 166 11.49 -0.04 -3.06
CA VAL A 166 10.62 -0.78 -2.13
C VAL A 166 11.43 -1.23 -0.90
N TRP A 167 12.58 -1.86 -1.11
CA TRP A 167 13.42 -2.33 0.00
C TRP A 167 13.97 -1.19 0.85
N LYS A 168 14.47 -0.11 0.25
CA LYS A 168 14.92 1.09 0.96
C LYS A 168 13.78 1.69 1.81
N THR A 169 12.59 1.75 1.27
CA THR A 169 11.40 2.24 1.98
C THR A 169 11.02 1.34 3.16
N MET A 170 11.05 0.02 2.97
CA MET A 170 10.82 -0.95 4.05
C MET A 170 11.84 -0.80 5.19
N GLN A 171 13.14 -0.69 4.86
CA GLN A 171 14.19 -0.45 5.85
C GLN A 171 14.01 0.86 6.60
N ALA A 172 13.65 1.92 5.88
CA ALA A 172 13.40 3.23 6.47
C ALA A 172 12.20 3.20 7.44
N ALA A 173 11.12 2.48 7.09
CA ALA A 173 9.96 2.31 7.95
C ALA A 173 10.31 1.55 9.24
N VAL A 174 11.11 0.47 9.17
CA VAL A 174 11.60 -0.23 10.36
C VAL A 174 12.40 0.70 11.26
N LYS A 175 13.35 1.45 10.70
CA LYS A 175 14.20 2.37 11.48
C LYS A 175 13.37 3.46 12.16
N ARG A 176 12.54 4.18 11.40
CA ARG A 176 11.67 5.23 11.96
C ARG A 176 10.78 4.70 13.08
N GLY A 177 10.15 3.53 12.89
CA GLY A 177 9.28 2.97 13.90
C GLY A 177 10.01 2.51 15.17
N LEU A 178 11.28 2.08 15.07
CA LEU A 178 12.11 1.76 16.23
C LEU A 178 12.56 3.02 16.98
N ASP A 179 12.79 4.13 16.26
CA ASP A 179 13.25 5.39 16.85
C ASP A 179 12.07 6.25 17.37
N SER A 180 10.82 5.87 17.03
CA SER A 180 9.63 6.62 17.41
C SER A 180 9.05 6.14 18.74
N GLU A 181 8.72 7.10 19.61
CA GLU A 181 8.09 6.87 20.91
C GLU A 181 6.76 7.63 21.02
N GLY A 182 6.09 7.50 22.16
CA GLY A 182 4.85 8.21 22.46
C GLY A 182 3.59 7.40 22.21
N VAL A 183 2.55 8.05 21.68
CA VAL A 183 1.20 7.50 21.52
C VAL A 183 0.81 7.50 20.05
N LEU A 184 0.19 6.41 19.61
CA LEU A 184 -0.38 6.30 18.27
C LEU A 184 -1.61 7.22 18.13
N PRO A 185 -1.86 7.75 16.92
CA PRO A 185 -3.08 8.51 16.64
C PRO A 185 -4.35 7.70 16.92
N GLY A 186 -5.41 8.40 17.31
CA GLY A 186 -6.73 7.80 17.51
C GLY A 186 -7.21 7.85 18.98
N PRO A 187 -8.46 7.46 19.22
CA PRO A 187 -9.13 7.65 20.52
C PRO A 187 -8.65 6.68 21.61
N LEU A 188 -7.91 5.62 21.26
CA LEU A 188 -7.50 4.56 22.20
C LEU A 188 -6.24 4.90 22.99
N ASN A 189 -5.53 5.97 22.66
CA ASN A 189 -4.28 6.38 23.32
C ASN A 189 -3.25 5.23 23.44
N LEU A 190 -3.11 4.43 22.40
CA LEU A 190 -2.20 3.27 22.40
C LEU A 190 -0.75 3.74 22.36
N ARG A 191 0.03 3.32 23.34
CA ARG A 191 1.48 3.60 23.37
C ARG A 191 2.22 2.80 22.30
N ARG A 192 3.18 3.43 21.65
CA ARG A 192 4.17 2.74 20.81
C ARG A 192 4.99 1.78 21.67
N LYS A 193 5.28 0.60 21.15
CA LYS A 193 5.93 -0.50 21.86
C LYS A 193 7.18 -1.03 21.15
N ALA A 194 7.34 -0.72 19.86
CA ALA A 194 8.39 -1.29 19.03
C ALA A 194 9.79 -1.09 19.62
N SER A 195 10.14 0.14 20.03
CA SER A 195 11.40 0.48 20.68
C SER A 195 11.64 -0.33 21.96
N THR A 196 10.63 -0.39 22.84
CA THR A 196 10.73 -1.18 24.09
C THR A 196 10.92 -2.67 23.82
N TYR A 197 10.20 -3.23 22.84
CA TYR A 197 10.35 -4.65 22.48
C TYR A 197 11.72 -4.93 21.85
N TYR A 198 12.24 -4.02 21.03
CA TYR A 198 13.56 -4.12 20.44
C TYR A 198 14.66 -4.16 21.52
N ILE A 199 14.63 -3.22 22.47
CA ILE A 199 15.61 -3.15 23.59
C ILE A 199 15.57 -4.44 24.41
N ARG A 200 14.37 -4.91 24.77
CA ARG A 200 14.22 -6.16 25.53
C ARG A 200 14.73 -7.37 24.76
N ALA A 201 14.36 -7.48 23.48
CA ALA A 201 14.77 -8.58 22.62
C ALA A 201 16.29 -8.63 22.43
N SER A 202 16.96 -7.47 22.36
CA SER A 202 18.40 -7.38 22.25
C SER A 202 19.14 -7.99 23.46
N GLY A 203 18.51 -8.02 24.64
CA GLY A 203 19.03 -8.66 25.86
C GLY A 203 18.64 -10.14 26.04
N TYR A 204 17.87 -10.74 25.13
CA TYR A 204 17.46 -12.13 25.24
C TYR A 204 18.58 -13.10 24.89
N LYS A 205 18.48 -14.35 25.40
CA LYS A 205 19.33 -15.44 24.91
C LYS A 205 19.10 -15.69 23.43
N ALA A 206 20.11 -16.16 22.71
CA ALA A 206 20.11 -16.32 21.25
C ALA A 206 18.86 -17.04 20.70
N SER A 207 18.35 -18.06 21.41
CA SER A 207 17.18 -18.84 21.02
C SER A 207 15.86 -18.02 20.98
N LEU A 208 15.74 -16.97 21.81
CA LEU A 208 14.57 -16.10 21.86
C LEU A 208 14.80 -14.74 21.19
N GLN A 209 16.05 -14.31 21.08
CA GLN A 209 16.43 -13.03 20.55
C GLN A 209 15.92 -12.84 19.12
N SER A 210 16.15 -13.82 18.25
CA SER A 210 15.72 -13.76 16.84
C SER A 210 14.21 -13.51 16.71
N ARG A 211 13.40 -14.26 17.47
CA ARG A 211 11.93 -14.07 17.46
C ARG A 211 11.51 -12.72 18.00
N GLY A 212 12.14 -12.27 19.09
CA GLY A 212 11.87 -10.97 19.70
C GLY A 212 12.20 -9.81 18.76
N LEU A 213 13.32 -9.89 18.06
CA LEU A 213 13.73 -8.87 17.08
C LEU A 213 12.79 -8.80 15.88
N VAL A 214 12.41 -9.95 15.27
CA VAL A 214 11.43 -9.96 14.17
C VAL A 214 10.10 -9.33 14.61
N PHE A 215 9.65 -9.65 15.82
CA PHE A 215 8.42 -9.07 16.37
C PHE A 215 8.53 -7.56 16.56
N ALA A 216 9.67 -7.06 17.09
CA ALA A 216 9.92 -5.63 17.26
C ALA A 216 9.94 -4.89 15.92
N TYR A 217 10.57 -5.46 14.89
CA TYR A 217 10.59 -4.88 13.54
C TYR A 217 9.20 -4.85 12.91
N ALA A 218 8.40 -5.90 13.07
CA ALA A 218 7.02 -5.92 12.58
C ALA A 218 6.15 -4.86 13.26
N LEU A 219 6.28 -4.71 14.59
CA LEU A 219 5.61 -3.66 15.34
C LEU A 219 6.05 -2.27 14.87
N ALA A 220 7.34 -2.04 14.63
CA ALA A 220 7.87 -0.76 14.18
C ALA A 220 7.17 -0.29 12.89
N VAL A 221 7.07 -1.16 11.89
CA VAL A 221 6.39 -0.82 10.64
C VAL A 221 4.87 -0.67 10.84
N SER A 222 4.25 -1.50 11.68
CA SER A 222 2.83 -1.40 11.98
C SER A 222 2.47 -0.09 12.69
N GLU A 223 3.33 0.38 13.59
CA GLU A 223 3.17 1.67 14.29
C GLU A 223 3.39 2.85 13.34
N GLU A 224 4.34 2.76 12.41
CA GLU A 224 4.51 3.72 11.32
C GLU A 224 3.27 3.78 10.45
N ASN A 225 2.74 2.63 10.03
CA ASN A 225 1.49 2.56 9.28
C ASN A 225 0.33 3.24 10.03
N ALA A 226 0.14 2.92 11.31
CA ALA A 226 -0.92 3.49 12.13
C ALA A 226 -0.81 5.01 12.31
N SER A 227 0.40 5.55 12.17
CA SER A 227 0.68 6.99 12.32
C SER A 227 0.66 7.76 11.00
N GLY A 228 0.26 7.14 9.89
CA GLY A 228 0.29 7.78 8.57
C GLY A 228 1.69 7.88 7.97
N GLY A 229 2.66 7.12 8.47
CA GLY A 229 4.01 7.06 7.92
C GLY A 229 4.05 6.37 6.57
N VAL A 230 5.14 6.62 5.83
CA VAL A 230 5.39 5.97 4.53
C VAL A 230 5.80 4.53 4.75
N ILE A 231 5.03 3.61 4.19
CA ILE A 231 5.25 2.16 4.26
C ILE A 231 5.11 1.54 2.86
N VAL A 232 5.38 0.25 2.77
CA VAL A 232 5.09 -0.54 1.58
C VAL A 232 3.98 -1.54 1.90
N THR A 233 2.96 -1.62 1.04
CA THR A 233 1.96 -2.68 1.17
C THR A 233 2.59 -4.05 0.88
N ALA A 234 2.08 -5.12 1.54
CA ALA A 234 2.55 -6.49 1.27
C ALA A 234 1.49 -7.53 1.68
N PRO A 235 0.38 -7.67 0.97
CA PRO A 235 -0.19 -6.87 -0.13
C PRO A 235 -1.01 -5.67 0.33
N THR A 236 -1.28 -5.50 1.62
CA THR A 236 -2.08 -4.42 2.21
C THR A 236 -1.30 -3.64 3.26
N CYS A 237 -1.83 -2.49 3.68
CA CYS A 237 -1.27 -1.76 4.83
C CYS A 237 -1.33 -2.58 6.12
N GLY A 238 -2.38 -3.39 6.32
CA GLY A 238 -2.53 -4.22 7.52
C GLY A 238 -1.44 -5.28 7.69
N SER A 239 -0.85 -5.76 6.59
CA SER A 239 0.23 -6.75 6.58
C SER A 239 1.62 -6.17 6.29
N CYS A 240 1.74 -4.84 6.20
CA CYS A 240 2.97 -4.13 5.79
C CYS A 240 4.19 -4.39 6.68
N GLY A 241 4.00 -4.84 7.92
CA GLY A 241 5.09 -5.10 8.88
C GLY A 241 5.77 -6.46 8.71
N ILE A 242 5.10 -7.44 8.09
CA ILE A 242 5.59 -8.84 8.09
C ILE A 242 6.81 -9.02 7.20
N VAL A 243 6.69 -8.67 5.92
CA VAL A 243 7.78 -8.84 4.93
C VAL A 243 9.02 -8.05 5.32
N PRO A 244 8.93 -6.73 5.62
CA PRO A 244 10.11 -5.97 5.99
C PRO A 244 10.77 -6.49 7.28
N ALA A 245 10.00 -6.93 8.27
CA ALA A 245 10.57 -7.47 9.51
C ALA A 245 11.41 -8.72 9.28
N VAL A 246 10.89 -9.66 8.49
CA VAL A 246 11.61 -10.91 8.17
C VAL A 246 12.86 -10.63 7.35
N LEU A 247 12.73 -9.84 6.29
CA LEU A 247 13.85 -9.51 5.40
C LEU A 247 14.94 -8.71 6.13
N TYR A 248 14.54 -7.72 6.94
CA TYR A 248 15.46 -6.90 7.72
C TYR A 248 16.22 -7.77 8.76
N HIS A 249 15.52 -8.67 9.42
CA HIS A 249 16.15 -9.62 10.34
C HIS A 249 17.14 -10.54 9.63
N LEU A 250 16.77 -11.12 8.49
CA LEU A 250 17.66 -12.00 7.70
C LEU A 250 18.89 -11.25 7.20
N GLN A 251 18.71 -10.02 6.71
CA GLN A 251 19.84 -9.19 6.29
C GLN A 251 20.84 -8.96 7.42
N LYS A 252 20.33 -8.61 8.62
CA LYS A 252 21.19 -8.33 9.79
C LYS A 252 21.81 -9.57 10.41
N SER A 253 21.07 -10.66 10.51
CA SER A 253 21.52 -11.88 11.21
C SER A 253 22.32 -12.84 10.33
N ARG A 254 22.15 -12.76 9.01
CA ARG A 254 22.81 -13.63 8.02
C ARG A 254 23.73 -12.87 7.07
N GLU A 255 23.84 -11.55 7.24
CA GLU A 255 24.66 -10.67 6.39
C GLU A 255 24.36 -10.82 4.89
N PHE A 256 23.06 -11.01 4.55
CA PHE A 256 22.67 -11.15 3.16
C PHE A 256 22.87 -9.82 2.41
N SER A 257 23.46 -9.91 1.22
CA SER A 257 23.59 -8.77 0.32
C SER A 257 22.22 -8.26 -0.14
N ASP A 258 22.15 -6.98 -0.51
CA ASP A 258 20.90 -6.39 -1.05
C ASP A 258 20.39 -7.17 -2.26
N THR A 259 21.27 -7.60 -3.18
CA THR A 259 20.88 -8.43 -4.32
C THR A 259 20.18 -9.72 -3.90
N ARG A 260 20.63 -10.35 -2.81
CA ARG A 260 19.99 -11.57 -2.29
C ARG A 260 18.65 -11.28 -1.64
N ILE A 261 18.55 -10.16 -0.92
CA ILE A 261 17.28 -9.70 -0.32
C ILE A 261 16.27 -9.37 -1.41
N LEU A 262 16.66 -8.66 -2.48
CA LEU A 262 15.76 -8.27 -3.57
C LEU A 262 15.16 -9.47 -4.34
N ARG A 263 15.78 -10.64 -4.30
CA ARG A 263 15.21 -11.87 -4.89
C ARG A 263 14.06 -12.47 -4.06
N ALA A 264 13.96 -12.15 -2.77
CA ALA A 264 12.92 -12.70 -1.92
C ALA A 264 11.52 -12.09 -2.20
N PRO A 265 11.35 -10.77 -2.32
CA PRO A 265 10.06 -10.17 -2.72
C PRO A 265 9.52 -10.71 -4.04
N VAL A 266 10.38 -11.03 -4.98
CA VAL A 266 10.01 -11.60 -6.28
C VAL A 266 9.32 -12.96 -6.15
N SER A 267 9.71 -13.76 -5.17
CA SER A 267 9.08 -15.06 -4.91
C SER A 267 7.60 -14.94 -4.47
N TYR A 268 7.14 -13.75 -4.10
CA TYR A 268 5.73 -13.48 -3.75
C TYR A 268 4.76 -13.55 -4.94
N ILE A 269 5.24 -13.73 -6.17
CA ILE A 269 4.40 -14.01 -7.34
C ILE A 269 3.48 -15.22 -7.10
N HIS A 270 3.91 -16.18 -6.27
CA HIS A 270 3.08 -17.35 -5.91
C HIS A 270 1.81 -16.97 -5.13
N LEU A 271 1.82 -15.90 -4.34
CA LEU A 271 0.61 -15.44 -3.65
C LEU A 271 -0.43 -14.94 -4.64
N ARG A 272 -0.02 -14.19 -5.67
CA ARG A 272 -0.94 -13.77 -6.74
C ARG A 272 -1.52 -14.93 -7.53
N ALA A 273 -0.73 -15.94 -7.81
CA ALA A 273 -1.18 -17.14 -8.50
C ALA A 273 -2.24 -17.95 -7.71
N HIS A 274 -2.32 -17.76 -6.39
CA HIS A 274 -3.36 -18.34 -5.54
C HIS A 274 -4.61 -17.46 -5.40
N GLU A 275 -4.47 -16.14 -5.44
CA GLU A 275 -5.60 -15.19 -5.29
C GLU A 275 -6.56 -15.17 -6.49
N THR A 276 -6.13 -15.67 -7.65
CA THR A 276 -6.97 -15.73 -8.87
C THR A 276 -7.96 -16.91 -8.89
N ARG A 277 -8.07 -17.68 -7.80
CA ARG A 277 -9.04 -18.77 -7.65
C ARG A 277 -10.10 -18.41 -6.58
N GLY A 278 -10.79 -17.30 -6.78
CA GLY A 278 -11.99 -16.91 -6.03
C GLY A 278 -13.21 -16.96 -6.93
#